data_4634194b816c3833e52c61113134c6de
#
_entry.id   4634194b816c3833e52c61113134c6de
#
_cell.length_a   1.000
_cell.length_b   1.000
_cell.length_c   1.000
_cell.angle_alpha   90.00
_cell.angle_beta   90.00
_cell.angle_gamma   90.00
#
_symmetry.space_group_name_H-M   'P 1'
#
loop_
_entity.id
_entity.type
_entity.pdbx_description
1 polymer ?
#
loop_
_entity_poly.entity_id
_entity_poly.type
_entity_poly.pdbx_seq_one_letter_code
_entity_poly.pdbx_strand_id
1 'polypeptide(L)'
;MADKILIVDDSIDNRKLLLKTLGKGDYILLEAADGKEALARAFEFLPDLVLLDVMMPELDGYQVCEALKQDPRTADIPVIFLSAKAETQDKIKGLDTGGVDYITKPFDRGEVLARVRTQLRIRNLMKELIDKQKRLDEDLRAAAVIQMSLLPQSLPTLKEIDIAWKFIPCELIGGDIFNVVLLDENHLGFYMVDVSGHGVPAAMVTVSVSQVLQPHSGYLKKKSDSPPYYKIISPKMVLEALDREYPLERFGKFFTMVYLILNIRTGKLIYSSAGHPPTVLLHPQRPLDLLSQGGTIIGLGGVIPFKEEEKVLSKGDKLIFYTDGVVDFQNQHGESYGEERFLALLRSLEDQPLELILDGVCESLTAFGHQARVQDDVTLLGMEFKDIS
;
A
#
# COMPACT_ATOMS: atom_id res chain seq x y z
N MET A 1 21.44 20.36 -16.25
CA MET A 1 21.80 21.75 -15.91
C MET A 1 23.16 21.71 -15.25
N ALA A 2 23.97 22.78 -15.37
CA ALA A 2 25.25 22.84 -14.66
C ALA A 2 24.99 23.01 -13.16
N ASP A 3 25.76 22.26 -12.31
CA ASP A 3 25.63 22.36 -10.85
C ASP A 3 26.10 23.74 -10.36
N LYS A 4 25.36 24.30 -9.41
CA LYS A 4 25.68 25.61 -8.79
C LYS A 4 26.52 25.39 -7.53
N ILE A 5 27.65 26.02 -7.44
CA ILE A 5 28.54 25.97 -6.27
C ILE A 5 28.67 27.34 -5.66
N LEU A 6 28.31 27.48 -4.38
CA LEU A 6 28.55 28.73 -3.62
C LEU A 6 29.90 28.62 -2.88
N ILE A 7 30.78 29.55 -3.14
CA ILE A 7 32.11 29.68 -2.52
C ILE A 7 32.06 30.82 -1.52
N VAL A 8 32.29 30.50 -0.25
CA VAL A 8 32.23 31.45 0.86
C VAL A 8 33.58 31.50 1.58
N ASP A 9 34.26 32.61 1.54
CA ASP A 9 35.54 32.83 2.22
C ASP A 9 35.75 34.36 2.33
N ASP A 10 36.22 34.88 3.45
CA ASP A 10 36.45 36.32 3.63
C ASP A 10 37.68 36.83 2.82
N SER A 11 38.65 35.92 2.56
CA SER A 11 39.83 36.23 1.75
C SER A 11 39.49 36.18 0.25
N ILE A 12 39.71 37.32 -0.41
CA ILE A 12 39.55 37.47 -1.87
C ILE A 12 40.50 36.53 -2.65
N ASP A 13 41.68 36.25 -2.10
CA ASP A 13 42.67 35.39 -2.75
C ASP A 13 42.24 33.93 -2.71
N ASN A 14 41.67 33.48 -1.60
CA ASN A 14 41.09 32.16 -1.46
C ASN A 14 39.93 31.93 -2.43
N ARG A 15 39.00 32.93 -2.50
CA ARG A 15 37.87 32.86 -3.46
C ARG A 15 38.37 32.76 -4.89
N LYS A 16 39.32 33.64 -5.30
CA LYS A 16 39.93 33.59 -6.65
C LYS A 16 40.62 32.26 -6.96
N LEU A 17 41.30 31.68 -5.99
CA LEU A 17 41.97 30.38 -6.14
C LEU A 17 40.94 29.26 -6.37
N LEU A 18 39.85 29.21 -5.57
CA LEU A 18 38.78 28.24 -5.71
C LEU A 18 38.01 28.41 -7.03
N LEU A 19 37.70 29.67 -7.42
CA LEU A 19 37.10 29.96 -8.72
C LEU A 19 37.97 29.46 -9.89
N LYS A 20 39.29 29.71 -9.84
CA LYS A 20 40.22 29.22 -10.87
C LYS A 20 40.33 27.72 -10.86
N THR A 21 40.22 27.09 -9.69
CA THR A 21 40.28 25.63 -9.53
C THR A 21 39.04 24.94 -10.10
N LEU A 22 37.85 25.46 -9.81
CA LEU A 22 36.57 24.93 -10.21
C LEU A 22 36.14 25.41 -11.62
N GLY A 23 36.58 26.59 -12.06
CA GLY A 23 36.20 27.21 -13.33
C GLY A 23 36.63 26.44 -14.59
N LYS A 24 37.35 25.33 -14.44
CA LYS A 24 37.64 24.36 -15.54
C LYS A 24 36.58 23.27 -15.66
N GLY A 25 35.64 23.21 -14.72
CA GLY A 25 34.49 22.31 -14.75
C GLY A 25 33.26 23.03 -15.31
N ASP A 26 32.23 22.27 -15.59
CA ASP A 26 30.94 22.80 -16.05
C ASP A 26 30.04 23.15 -14.82
N TYR A 27 30.47 24.18 -14.04
CA TYR A 27 29.79 24.62 -12.84
C TYR A 27 29.37 26.11 -12.98
N ILE A 28 28.25 26.46 -12.36
CA ILE A 28 27.86 27.83 -12.11
C ILE A 28 28.43 28.22 -10.74
N LEU A 29 29.40 29.11 -10.73
CA LEU A 29 30.12 29.54 -9.51
C LEU A 29 29.51 30.82 -8.95
N LEU A 30 29.12 30.79 -7.69
CA LEU A 30 28.62 31.92 -6.91
C LEU A 30 29.63 32.21 -5.80
N GLU A 31 29.80 33.48 -5.44
CA GLU A 31 30.71 33.91 -4.39
C GLU A 31 29.96 34.62 -3.27
N ALA A 32 30.47 34.51 -2.05
CA ALA A 32 30.10 35.37 -0.92
C ALA A 32 31.34 35.71 -0.10
N ALA A 33 31.42 36.89 0.41
CA ALA A 33 32.59 37.41 1.16
C ALA A 33 32.41 37.28 2.67
N ASP A 34 31.21 37.03 3.14
CA ASP A 34 30.90 36.86 4.57
C ASP A 34 29.69 35.93 4.76
N GLY A 35 29.38 35.59 6.04
CA GLY A 35 28.31 34.67 6.39
C GLY A 35 26.91 35.23 6.07
N LYS A 36 26.68 36.53 6.14
CA LYS A 36 25.38 37.16 5.82
C LYS A 36 25.09 37.07 4.33
N GLU A 37 26.10 37.44 3.51
CA GLU A 37 26.01 37.34 2.05
C GLU A 37 25.84 35.86 1.65
N ALA A 38 26.53 34.94 2.32
CA ALA A 38 26.42 33.52 2.08
C ALA A 38 24.98 32.99 2.28
N LEU A 39 24.32 33.34 3.38
CA LEU A 39 22.92 32.97 3.63
C LEU A 39 21.98 33.60 2.60
N ALA A 40 22.15 34.93 2.30
CA ALA A 40 21.31 35.60 1.31
C ALA A 40 21.40 34.92 -0.07
N ARG A 41 22.61 34.62 -0.54
CA ARG A 41 22.83 33.94 -1.82
C ARG A 41 22.36 32.49 -1.81
N ALA A 42 22.54 31.76 -0.70
CA ALA A 42 22.07 30.39 -0.58
C ALA A 42 20.54 30.31 -0.68
N PHE A 43 19.80 31.22 -0.04
CA PHE A 43 18.34 31.29 -0.12
C PHE A 43 17.82 31.77 -1.48
N GLU A 44 18.54 32.66 -2.15
CA GLU A 44 18.16 33.19 -3.46
C GLU A 44 18.40 32.16 -4.58
N PHE A 45 19.60 31.57 -4.61
CA PHE A 45 20.04 30.75 -5.76
C PHE A 45 19.92 29.25 -5.54
N LEU A 46 19.72 28.77 -4.31
CA LEU A 46 19.64 27.38 -3.92
C LEU A 46 20.77 26.53 -4.56
N PRO A 47 22.03 26.74 -4.14
CA PRO A 47 23.19 26.10 -4.75
C PRO A 47 23.17 24.58 -4.52
N ASP A 48 23.85 23.84 -5.39
CA ASP A 48 23.98 22.39 -5.29
C ASP A 48 25.07 21.95 -4.32
N LEU A 49 25.98 22.86 -3.94
CA LEU A 49 27.02 22.66 -2.95
C LEU A 49 27.52 23.99 -2.41
N VAL A 50 27.90 24.04 -1.14
CA VAL A 50 28.55 25.20 -0.51
C VAL A 50 29.94 24.81 -0.06
N LEU A 51 30.96 25.59 -0.50
CA LEU A 51 32.30 25.57 0.10
C LEU A 51 32.33 26.74 1.08
N LEU A 52 32.54 26.47 2.36
CA LEU A 52 32.30 27.41 3.44
C LEU A 52 33.52 27.54 4.35
N ASP A 53 34.12 28.72 4.37
CA ASP A 53 35.17 28.98 5.36
C ASP A 53 34.64 28.95 6.78
N VAL A 54 35.36 28.30 7.66
CA VAL A 54 35.04 28.23 9.08
C VAL A 54 35.27 29.58 9.76
N MET A 55 36.39 30.25 9.44
CA MET A 55 36.83 31.46 10.15
C MET A 55 36.46 32.70 9.37
N MET A 56 35.32 33.26 9.67
CA MET A 56 34.84 34.54 9.06
C MET A 56 34.42 35.53 10.14
N PRO A 57 34.53 36.85 9.86
CA PRO A 57 34.06 37.87 10.79
C PRO A 57 32.53 37.86 10.92
N GLU A 58 32.02 38.30 12.06
CA GLU A 58 30.62 38.43 12.44
C GLU A 58 29.86 37.10 12.55
N LEU A 59 29.73 36.35 11.48
CA LEU A 59 29.05 35.09 11.42
C LEU A 59 30.01 33.99 10.91
N ASP A 60 30.40 33.08 11.79
CA ASP A 60 31.34 32.02 11.44
C ASP A 60 30.68 30.91 10.56
N GLY A 61 31.51 30.07 9.93
CA GLY A 61 31.02 29.04 9.02
C GLY A 61 30.12 28.00 9.70
N TYR A 62 30.32 27.73 10.99
CA TYR A 62 29.45 26.80 11.71
C TYR A 62 28.04 27.36 11.89
N GLN A 63 27.94 28.65 12.25
CA GLN A 63 26.66 29.33 12.39
C GLN A 63 25.92 29.45 11.04
N VAL A 64 26.65 29.70 9.95
CA VAL A 64 26.07 29.67 8.60
C VAL A 64 25.54 28.30 8.24
N CYS A 65 26.31 27.22 8.51
CA CYS A 65 25.90 25.86 8.25
C CYS A 65 24.64 25.50 9.06
N GLU A 66 24.62 25.82 10.35
CA GLU A 66 23.47 25.57 11.21
C GLU A 66 22.20 26.27 10.68
N ALA A 67 22.31 27.55 10.28
CA ALA A 67 21.21 28.29 9.69
C ALA A 67 20.72 27.67 8.38
N LEU A 68 21.61 27.18 7.53
CA LEU A 68 21.26 26.47 6.30
C LEU A 68 20.53 25.16 6.58
N LYS A 69 20.95 24.43 7.65
CA LYS A 69 20.36 23.13 8.02
C LYS A 69 19.01 23.26 8.73
N GLN A 70 18.72 24.41 9.31
CA GLN A 70 17.42 24.69 9.95
C GLN A 70 16.32 25.07 8.96
N ASP A 71 16.65 25.59 7.75
CA ASP A 71 15.64 25.93 6.73
C ASP A 71 15.39 24.75 5.79
N PRO A 72 14.15 24.28 5.66
CA PRO A 72 13.82 23.13 4.79
C PRO A 72 14.23 23.27 3.32
N ARG A 73 14.39 24.50 2.81
CA ARG A 73 14.78 24.77 1.41
C ARG A 73 16.28 24.52 1.17
N THR A 74 17.09 24.63 2.22
CA THR A 74 18.56 24.57 2.13
C THR A 74 19.15 23.43 2.97
N ALA A 75 18.35 22.75 3.78
CA ALA A 75 18.80 21.67 4.68
C ALA A 75 19.56 20.57 3.96
N ASP A 76 19.14 20.19 2.74
CA ASP A 76 19.75 19.13 1.95
C ASP A 76 20.98 19.57 1.13
N ILE A 77 21.35 20.87 1.17
CA ILE A 77 22.53 21.36 0.46
C ILE A 77 23.79 20.87 1.18
N PRO A 78 24.69 20.13 0.52
CA PRO A 78 25.94 19.70 1.13
C PRO A 78 26.86 20.90 1.36
N VAL A 79 27.41 20.96 2.60
CA VAL A 79 28.36 21.99 3.00
C VAL A 79 29.71 21.32 3.23
N ILE A 80 30.74 21.75 2.49
CA ILE A 80 32.14 21.36 2.70
C ILE A 80 32.84 22.52 3.42
N PHE A 81 33.35 22.29 4.61
CA PHE A 81 34.09 23.30 5.34
C PHE A 81 35.52 23.50 4.81
N LEU A 82 35.95 24.75 4.76
CA LEU A 82 37.31 25.15 4.48
C LEU A 82 37.98 25.57 5.78
N SER A 83 39.00 24.83 6.24
CA SER A 83 39.60 25.05 7.57
C SER A 83 41.10 25.14 7.52
N ALA A 84 41.67 26.12 8.25
CA ALA A 84 43.10 26.20 8.48
C ALA A 84 43.63 25.20 9.51
N LYS A 85 42.75 24.62 10.32
CA LYS A 85 43.08 23.70 11.39
C LYS A 85 42.86 22.25 11.01
N ALA A 86 43.88 21.43 11.16
CA ALA A 86 43.80 19.98 10.94
C ALA A 86 43.44 19.21 12.23
N GLU A 87 43.06 19.89 13.32
CA GLU A 87 42.76 19.27 14.60
C GLU A 87 41.46 18.45 14.53
N THR A 88 41.49 17.27 15.11
CA THR A 88 40.39 16.29 15.09
C THR A 88 39.10 16.86 15.70
N GLN A 89 39.22 17.73 16.71
CA GLN A 89 38.06 18.35 17.37
C GLN A 89 37.27 19.31 16.46
N ASP A 90 37.98 20.14 15.65
CA ASP A 90 37.31 21.06 14.70
C ASP A 90 36.58 20.29 13.59
N LYS A 91 37.14 19.15 13.17
CA LYS A 91 36.49 18.28 12.17
C LYS A 91 35.21 17.64 12.71
N ILE A 92 35.23 17.14 13.94
CA ILE A 92 34.08 16.55 14.63
C ILE A 92 32.98 17.62 14.74
N LYS A 93 33.32 18.82 15.22
CA LYS A 93 32.37 19.93 15.34
C LYS A 93 31.70 20.27 14.01
N GLY A 94 32.48 20.32 12.90
CA GLY A 94 31.92 20.61 11.58
C GLY A 94 30.92 19.54 11.09
N LEU A 95 31.20 18.28 11.33
CA LEU A 95 30.29 17.19 10.98
C LEU A 95 29.02 17.19 11.87
N ASP A 96 29.18 17.46 13.16
CA ASP A 96 28.06 17.56 14.11
C ASP A 96 27.10 18.73 13.79
N THR A 97 27.61 19.81 13.19
CA THR A 97 26.79 20.94 12.71
C THR A 97 26.11 20.67 11.36
N GLY A 98 26.27 19.48 10.78
CA GLY A 98 25.62 19.07 9.54
C GLY A 98 26.44 19.28 8.27
N GLY A 99 27.74 19.63 8.39
CA GLY A 99 28.66 19.59 7.26
C GLY A 99 28.91 18.16 6.79
N VAL A 100 29.15 17.98 5.48
CA VAL A 100 29.34 16.64 4.90
C VAL A 100 30.80 16.29 4.70
N ASP A 101 31.70 17.27 4.67
CA ASP A 101 33.13 17.09 4.48
C ASP A 101 33.90 18.36 4.85
N TYR A 102 35.24 18.29 4.80
CA TYR A 102 36.11 19.44 5.02
C TYR A 102 37.35 19.39 4.11
N ILE A 103 37.93 20.57 3.82
CA ILE A 103 39.15 20.76 3.05
C ILE A 103 40.09 21.60 3.87
N THR A 104 41.34 21.18 4.01
CA THR A 104 42.36 21.94 4.76
C THR A 104 43.04 23.02 3.91
N LYS A 105 43.26 24.17 4.48
CA LYS A 105 44.07 25.22 3.90
C LYS A 105 45.56 24.97 4.21
N PRO A 106 46.54 25.15 3.30
CA PRO A 106 46.34 25.64 1.92
C PRO A 106 45.71 24.55 1.02
N PHE A 107 44.86 24.97 0.08
CA PHE A 107 44.10 24.07 -0.78
C PHE A 107 44.98 23.31 -1.77
N ASP A 108 44.89 21.95 -1.76
CA ASP A 108 45.29 21.15 -2.89
C ASP A 108 44.18 21.12 -3.94
N ARG A 109 44.56 21.42 -5.19
CA ARG A 109 43.60 21.50 -6.29
C ARG A 109 42.92 20.12 -6.56
N GLY A 110 43.69 19.05 -6.48
CA GLY A 110 43.17 17.69 -6.71
C GLY A 110 42.17 17.31 -5.64
N GLU A 111 42.48 17.66 -4.36
CA GLU A 111 41.59 17.41 -3.23
C GLU A 111 40.26 18.18 -3.37
N VAL A 112 40.31 19.47 -3.65
CA VAL A 112 39.11 20.30 -3.86
C VAL A 112 38.20 19.69 -4.93
N LEU A 113 38.77 19.40 -6.10
CA LEU A 113 38.02 18.82 -7.22
C LEU A 113 37.44 17.44 -6.88
N ALA A 114 38.20 16.59 -6.21
CA ALA A 114 37.75 15.24 -5.84
C ALA A 114 36.56 15.30 -4.85
N ARG A 115 36.66 16.11 -3.79
CA ARG A 115 35.62 16.24 -2.77
C ARG A 115 34.36 16.88 -3.34
N VAL A 116 34.49 17.98 -4.09
CA VAL A 116 33.35 18.63 -4.75
C VAL A 116 32.60 17.65 -5.68
N ARG A 117 33.34 16.95 -6.54
CA ARG A 117 32.73 15.95 -7.43
C ARG A 117 32.03 14.84 -6.68
N THR A 118 32.61 14.35 -5.60
CA THR A 118 32.04 13.28 -4.79
C THR A 118 30.72 13.73 -4.15
N GLN A 119 30.68 14.91 -3.53
CA GLN A 119 29.48 15.41 -2.85
C GLN A 119 28.38 15.77 -3.86
N LEU A 120 28.69 16.38 -4.99
CA LEU A 120 27.73 16.62 -6.06
C LEU A 120 27.16 15.32 -6.63
N ARG A 121 28.00 14.29 -6.83
CA ARG A 121 27.55 12.99 -7.30
C ARG A 121 26.58 12.33 -6.29
N ILE A 122 26.90 12.35 -5.00
CA ILE A 122 26.03 11.81 -3.95
C ILE A 122 24.69 12.55 -3.97
N ARG A 123 24.68 13.86 -3.97
CA ARG A 123 23.48 14.67 -4.02
C ARG A 123 22.62 14.38 -5.26
N ASN A 124 23.24 14.32 -6.45
CA ASN A 124 22.52 14.03 -7.68
C ASN A 124 21.91 12.63 -7.68
N LEU A 125 22.61 11.62 -7.14
CA LEU A 125 22.07 10.27 -6.98
C LEU A 125 20.90 10.23 -5.97
N MET A 126 21.01 10.95 -4.85
CA MET A 126 19.90 11.04 -3.88
C MET A 126 18.67 11.70 -4.50
N LYS A 127 18.86 12.81 -5.25
CA LYS A 127 17.77 13.50 -5.95
C LYS A 127 17.11 12.58 -6.99
N GLU A 128 17.92 11.87 -7.79
CA GLU A 128 17.39 10.92 -8.76
C GLU A 128 16.59 9.79 -8.09
N LEU A 129 17.06 9.29 -6.95
CA LEU A 129 16.37 8.25 -6.18
C LEU A 129 15.01 8.75 -5.65
N ILE A 130 14.98 9.96 -5.07
CA ILE A 130 13.74 10.58 -4.58
C ILE A 130 12.75 10.80 -5.73
N ASP A 131 13.21 11.31 -6.88
CA ASP A 131 12.36 11.52 -8.05
C ASP A 131 11.81 10.18 -8.61
N LYS A 132 12.63 9.14 -8.63
CA LYS A 132 12.18 7.78 -9.03
C LYS A 132 11.15 7.21 -8.05
N GLN A 133 11.42 7.35 -6.75
CA GLN A 133 10.48 6.89 -5.71
C GLN A 133 9.13 7.61 -5.85
N LYS A 134 9.14 8.92 -6.01
CA LYS A 134 7.92 9.70 -6.18
C LYS A 134 7.10 9.28 -7.40
N ARG A 135 7.77 9.04 -8.55
CA ARG A 135 7.08 8.53 -9.75
C ARG A 135 6.48 7.16 -9.53
N LEU A 136 7.24 6.26 -8.88
CA LEU A 136 6.73 4.93 -8.56
C LEU A 136 5.49 5.00 -7.65
N ASP A 137 5.51 5.86 -6.64
CA ASP A 137 4.37 6.05 -5.76
C ASP A 137 3.15 6.64 -6.50
N GLU A 138 3.37 7.55 -7.46
CA GLU A 138 2.31 8.10 -8.31
C GLU A 138 1.70 7.01 -9.22
N ASP A 139 2.53 6.16 -9.85
CA ASP A 139 2.09 5.06 -10.70
C ASP A 139 1.30 4.01 -9.89
N LEU A 140 1.78 3.66 -8.68
CA LEU A 140 1.07 2.74 -7.78
C LEU A 140 -0.28 3.30 -7.32
N ARG A 141 -0.36 4.59 -7.00
CA ARG A 141 -1.64 5.23 -6.65
C ARG A 141 -2.64 5.22 -7.81
N ALA A 142 -2.16 5.46 -9.04
CA ALA A 142 -3.02 5.37 -10.22
C ALA A 142 -3.54 3.94 -10.44
N ALA A 143 -2.70 2.92 -10.26
CA ALA A 143 -3.10 1.52 -10.34
C ALA A 143 -4.09 1.14 -9.22
N ALA A 144 -3.90 1.65 -7.99
CA ALA A 144 -4.83 1.45 -6.87
C ALA A 144 -6.24 1.98 -7.18
N VAL A 145 -6.35 3.16 -7.80
CA VAL A 145 -7.65 3.71 -8.23
C VAL A 145 -8.35 2.79 -9.23
N ILE A 146 -7.61 2.21 -10.17
CA ILE A 146 -8.16 1.25 -11.14
C ILE A 146 -8.63 -0.01 -10.41
N GLN A 147 -7.83 -0.57 -9.50
CA GLN A 147 -8.21 -1.75 -8.73
C GLN A 147 -9.45 -1.50 -7.86
N MET A 148 -9.50 -0.38 -7.14
CA MET A 148 -10.68 0.02 -6.35
C MET A 148 -11.95 0.17 -7.20
N SER A 149 -11.82 0.50 -8.49
CA SER A 149 -12.96 0.56 -9.41
C SER A 149 -13.54 -0.82 -9.77
N LEU A 150 -12.81 -1.91 -9.48
CA LEU A 150 -13.32 -3.28 -9.66
C LEU A 150 -14.20 -3.73 -8.49
N LEU A 151 -14.07 -3.11 -7.32
CA LEU A 151 -15.02 -3.31 -6.23
C LEU A 151 -16.39 -2.75 -6.62
N PRO A 152 -17.48 -3.33 -6.13
CA PRO A 152 -18.82 -2.90 -6.50
C PRO A 152 -19.04 -1.43 -6.12
N GLN A 153 -19.16 -0.56 -7.14
CA GLN A 153 -19.47 0.87 -6.94
C GLN A 153 -20.92 1.10 -6.48
N SER A 154 -21.81 0.18 -6.83
CA SER A 154 -23.19 0.13 -6.39
C SER A 154 -23.58 -1.33 -6.18
N LEU A 155 -24.05 -1.64 -5.00
CA LEU A 155 -24.60 -2.96 -4.68
C LEU A 155 -26.03 -3.04 -5.21
N PRO A 156 -26.53 -4.24 -5.61
CA PRO A 156 -27.93 -4.41 -5.98
C PRO A 156 -28.83 -3.97 -4.81
N THR A 157 -29.69 -2.99 -5.07
CA THR A 157 -30.69 -2.57 -4.09
C THR A 157 -31.93 -3.44 -4.28
N LEU A 158 -32.10 -4.42 -3.43
CA LEU A 158 -33.21 -5.37 -3.46
C LEU A 158 -33.99 -5.26 -2.14
N LYS A 159 -35.30 -5.49 -2.21
CA LYS A 159 -36.13 -5.44 -0.98
C LYS A 159 -35.88 -6.62 -0.06
N GLU A 160 -35.45 -7.72 -0.63
CA GLU A 160 -35.27 -9.03 -0.01
C GLU A 160 -33.97 -9.13 0.79
N ILE A 161 -33.00 -8.25 0.54
CA ILE A 161 -31.67 -8.29 1.15
C ILE A 161 -31.12 -6.89 1.45
N ASP A 162 -30.36 -6.77 2.53
CA ASP A 162 -29.38 -5.68 2.74
C ASP A 162 -27.99 -6.19 2.51
N ILE A 163 -27.11 -5.33 2.02
CA ILE A 163 -25.70 -5.64 1.79
C ILE A 163 -24.86 -4.47 2.28
N ALA A 164 -23.82 -4.75 3.02
CA ALA A 164 -22.82 -3.79 3.46
C ALA A 164 -21.42 -4.36 3.32
N TRP A 165 -20.41 -3.52 3.21
CA TRP A 165 -19.02 -3.97 3.10
C TRP A 165 -18.04 -2.96 3.70
N LYS A 166 -16.86 -3.46 4.09
CA LYS A 166 -15.69 -2.67 4.50
C LYS A 166 -14.46 -3.24 3.82
N PHE A 167 -13.55 -2.36 3.43
CA PHE A 167 -12.27 -2.72 2.84
C PHE A 167 -11.19 -1.78 3.38
N ILE A 168 -10.16 -2.33 3.99
CA ILE A 168 -9.01 -1.62 4.53
C ILE A 168 -7.77 -2.25 3.93
N PRO A 169 -7.18 -1.66 2.88
CA PRO A 169 -6.00 -2.22 2.25
C PRO A 169 -4.76 -2.06 3.14
N CYS A 170 -3.89 -3.05 3.14
CA CYS A 170 -2.61 -3.03 3.86
C CYS A 170 -1.56 -2.16 3.17
N GLU A 171 -1.60 -2.11 1.85
CA GLU A 171 -0.77 -1.29 0.97
C GLU A 171 -1.63 -0.46 0.02
N LEU A 172 -0.99 0.24 -0.93
CA LEU A 172 -1.71 0.99 -1.96
C LEU A 172 -2.56 0.09 -2.86
N ILE A 173 -2.09 -1.15 -3.09
CA ILE A 173 -2.74 -2.14 -3.96
C ILE A 173 -2.82 -3.47 -3.21
N GLY A 174 -4.03 -4.03 -3.10
CA GLY A 174 -4.31 -5.25 -2.34
C GLY A 174 -4.41 -6.52 -3.19
N GLY A 175 -4.45 -7.66 -2.50
CA GLY A 175 -4.73 -8.98 -3.07
C GLY A 175 -6.21 -9.34 -3.06
N ASP A 176 -7.00 -8.69 -2.23
CA ASP A 176 -8.41 -8.98 -2.00
C ASP A 176 -9.33 -8.40 -3.06
N ILE A 177 -10.38 -9.15 -3.38
CA ILE A 177 -11.53 -8.64 -4.13
C ILE A 177 -12.80 -9.39 -3.74
N PHE A 178 -13.92 -8.67 -3.76
CA PHE A 178 -15.24 -9.26 -3.63
C PHE A 178 -16.21 -8.62 -4.62
N ASN A 179 -17.31 -9.31 -4.88
CA ASN A 179 -18.42 -8.72 -5.65
C ASN A 179 -19.73 -9.42 -5.31
N VAL A 180 -20.83 -8.72 -5.66
CA VAL A 180 -22.19 -9.24 -5.61
C VAL A 180 -22.77 -9.07 -7.00
N VAL A 181 -23.08 -10.19 -7.65
CA VAL A 181 -23.40 -10.25 -9.08
C VAL A 181 -24.83 -10.73 -9.27
N LEU A 182 -25.64 -9.98 -9.98
CA LEU A 182 -26.96 -10.44 -10.39
C LEU A 182 -26.81 -11.49 -11.50
N LEU A 183 -27.12 -12.75 -11.18
CA LEU A 183 -27.05 -13.85 -12.14
C LEU A 183 -28.31 -13.91 -13.01
N ASP A 184 -29.48 -13.73 -12.40
CA ASP A 184 -30.77 -13.55 -13.07
C ASP A 184 -31.74 -12.83 -12.12
N GLU A 185 -33.04 -12.78 -12.47
CA GLU A 185 -34.07 -12.10 -11.70
C GLU A 185 -34.24 -12.59 -10.26
N ASN A 186 -33.79 -13.83 -9.97
CA ASN A 186 -33.98 -14.48 -8.68
C ASN A 186 -32.66 -14.93 -8.00
N HIS A 187 -31.54 -14.87 -8.70
CA HIS A 187 -30.29 -15.41 -8.20
C HIS A 187 -29.19 -14.36 -8.13
N LEU A 188 -28.58 -14.25 -6.97
CA LEU A 188 -27.37 -13.46 -6.72
C LEU A 188 -26.18 -14.38 -6.51
N GLY A 189 -25.05 -14.04 -7.10
CA GLY A 189 -23.76 -14.63 -6.80
C GLY A 189 -22.96 -13.70 -5.89
N PHE A 190 -22.39 -14.25 -4.82
CA PHE A 190 -21.46 -13.56 -3.93
C PHE A 190 -20.13 -14.24 -4.04
N TYR A 191 -19.05 -13.49 -4.21
CA TYR A 191 -17.72 -14.05 -4.10
C TYR A 191 -16.77 -13.14 -3.36
N MET A 192 -15.84 -13.75 -2.68
CA MET A 192 -14.68 -13.11 -2.06
C MET A 192 -13.44 -13.93 -2.42
N VAL A 193 -12.39 -13.25 -2.83
CA VAL A 193 -11.12 -13.81 -3.29
C VAL A 193 -10.00 -13.09 -2.55
N ASP A 194 -9.04 -13.85 -2.09
CA ASP A 194 -7.82 -13.35 -1.50
C ASP A 194 -6.62 -14.04 -2.17
N VAL A 195 -5.76 -13.23 -2.79
CA VAL A 195 -4.60 -13.69 -3.56
C VAL A 195 -3.35 -13.64 -2.71
N SER A 196 -2.63 -14.76 -2.62
CA SER A 196 -1.44 -14.94 -1.81
C SER A 196 -0.42 -13.81 -1.95
N GLY A 197 -0.10 -13.13 -0.82
CA GLY A 197 0.81 -11.99 -0.73
C GLY A 197 0.19 -10.70 -1.28
N HIS A 198 0.96 -9.62 -1.28
CA HIS A 198 0.48 -8.26 -1.53
C HIS A 198 1.16 -7.58 -2.73
N GLY A 199 0.75 -6.36 -3.03
CA GLY A 199 1.34 -5.51 -4.06
C GLY A 199 0.94 -5.87 -5.49
N VAL A 200 1.66 -5.33 -6.46
CA VAL A 200 1.32 -5.41 -7.89
C VAL A 200 1.10 -6.85 -8.41
N PRO A 201 1.93 -7.85 -8.06
CA PRO A 201 1.71 -9.22 -8.59
C PRO A 201 0.38 -9.83 -8.12
N ALA A 202 -0.01 -9.64 -6.85
CA ALA A 202 -1.29 -10.11 -6.33
C ALA A 202 -2.45 -9.38 -7.01
N ALA A 203 -2.39 -8.05 -7.07
CA ALA A 203 -3.39 -7.21 -7.73
C ALA A 203 -3.63 -7.57 -9.20
N MET A 204 -2.59 -7.93 -9.95
CA MET A 204 -2.76 -8.36 -11.35
C MET A 204 -3.55 -9.66 -11.49
N VAL A 205 -3.35 -10.61 -10.57
CA VAL A 205 -4.17 -11.84 -10.51
C VAL A 205 -5.59 -11.49 -10.12
N THR A 206 -5.80 -10.63 -9.11
CA THR A 206 -7.11 -10.13 -8.68
C THR A 206 -7.89 -9.51 -9.85
N VAL A 207 -7.25 -8.62 -10.63
CA VAL A 207 -7.86 -8.02 -11.84
C VAL A 207 -8.26 -9.10 -12.84
N SER A 208 -7.38 -10.07 -13.10
CA SER A 208 -7.66 -11.17 -14.04
C SER A 208 -8.84 -12.02 -13.58
N VAL A 209 -8.87 -12.41 -12.30
CA VAL A 209 -9.98 -13.19 -11.71
C VAL A 209 -11.29 -12.40 -11.76
N SER A 210 -11.28 -11.10 -11.47
CA SER A 210 -12.48 -10.26 -11.54
C SER A 210 -13.09 -10.21 -12.94
N GLN A 211 -12.28 -10.21 -14.00
CA GLN A 211 -12.74 -10.24 -15.39
C GLN A 211 -13.37 -11.58 -15.75
N VAL A 212 -12.79 -12.68 -15.26
CA VAL A 212 -13.33 -14.03 -15.47
C VAL A 212 -14.64 -14.24 -14.73
N LEU A 213 -14.84 -13.63 -13.57
CA LEU A 213 -16.05 -13.74 -12.74
C LEU A 213 -17.18 -12.74 -13.13
N GLN A 214 -17.17 -12.24 -14.37
CA GLN A 214 -18.30 -11.46 -14.88
C GLN A 214 -19.44 -12.34 -15.38
N PRO A 215 -20.72 -11.90 -15.27
CA PRO A 215 -21.88 -12.72 -15.67
C PRO A 215 -21.86 -13.19 -17.12
N HIS A 216 -21.21 -12.43 -18.01
CA HIS A 216 -21.14 -12.72 -19.44
C HIS A 216 -19.90 -13.51 -19.87
N SER A 217 -18.96 -13.79 -18.96
CA SER A 217 -17.71 -14.49 -19.26
C SER A 217 -17.89 -15.97 -19.60
N GLY A 218 -18.99 -16.57 -19.19
CA GLY A 218 -19.26 -18.00 -19.34
C GLY A 218 -18.85 -18.86 -18.13
N TYR A 219 -18.23 -18.26 -17.10
CA TYR A 219 -17.86 -18.96 -15.87
C TYR A 219 -19.02 -19.04 -14.87
N LEU A 220 -19.78 -17.98 -14.69
CA LEU A 220 -20.93 -17.93 -13.80
C LEU A 220 -22.23 -18.39 -14.46
N LYS A 221 -22.35 -18.14 -15.77
CA LYS A 221 -23.51 -18.51 -16.59
C LYS A 221 -23.07 -19.04 -17.94
N LYS A 222 -23.70 -20.10 -18.41
CA LYS A 222 -23.49 -20.64 -19.77
C LYS A 222 -24.79 -20.56 -20.58
N LYS A 223 -24.67 -20.37 -21.89
CA LYS A 223 -25.81 -20.48 -22.82
C LYS A 223 -26.37 -21.88 -22.83
N SER A 224 -27.67 -22.01 -22.98
CA SER A 224 -28.44 -23.26 -23.12
C SER A 224 -29.35 -23.19 -24.29
N ASP A 225 -29.65 -24.30 -24.95
CA ASP A 225 -30.56 -24.38 -26.10
C ASP A 225 -32.03 -24.45 -25.69
N SER A 226 -32.31 -24.61 -24.38
CA SER A 226 -33.68 -24.64 -23.84
C SER A 226 -33.95 -23.46 -22.90
N PRO A 227 -35.18 -22.96 -22.80
CA PRO A 227 -35.56 -21.91 -21.86
C PRO A 227 -35.12 -22.29 -20.42
N PRO A 228 -34.57 -21.31 -19.66
CA PRO A 228 -34.45 -19.87 -19.92
C PRO A 228 -33.27 -19.45 -20.84
N TYR A 229 -32.73 -20.34 -21.67
CA TYR A 229 -31.60 -20.15 -22.60
C TYR A 229 -30.25 -19.88 -21.94
N TYR A 230 -30.15 -20.12 -20.66
CA TYR A 230 -28.91 -20.11 -19.86
C TYR A 230 -28.99 -21.10 -18.69
N LYS A 231 -27.82 -21.45 -18.19
CA LYS A 231 -27.66 -22.26 -16.98
C LYS A 231 -26.69 -21.54 -16.03
N ILE A 232 -27.10 -21.32 -14.80
CA ILE A 232 -26.22 -20.88 -13.73
C ILE A 232 -25.28 -22.04 -13.37
N ILE A 233 -24.00 -21.76 -13.31
CA ILE A 233 -22.96 -22.73 -12.99
C ILE A 233 -22.85 -22.86 -11.49
N SER A 234 -22.84 -24.07 -10.96
CA SER A 234 -22.77 -24.30 -9.52
C SER A 234 -21.42 -23.83 -8.93
N PRO A 235 -21.38 -23.42 -7.65
CA PRO A 235 -20.16 -22.95 -7.00
C PRO A 235 -18.98 -23.91 -7.16
N LYS A 236 -19.16 -25.19 -6.91
CA LYS A 236 -18.16 -26.21 -7.15
C LYS A 236 -17.56 -26.17 -8.56
N MET A 237 -18.40 -26.10 -9.59
CA MET A 237 -17.95 -26.10 -10.99
C MET A 237 -17.20 -24.81 -11.35
N VAL A 238 -17.54 -23.68 -10.74
CA VAL A 238 -16.82 -22.42 -10.90
C VAL A 238 -15.42 -22.53 -10.32
N LEU A 239 -15.29 -23.05 -9.08
CA LEU A 239 -14.00 -23.24 -8.43
C LEU A 239 -13.11 -24.23 -9.21
N GLU A 240 -13.66 -25.34 -9.68
CA GLU A 240 -12.95 -26.30 -10.54
C GLU A 240 -12.47 -25.69 -11.86
N ALA A 241 -13.24 -24.76 -12.45
CA ALA A 241 -12.84 -24.07 -13.66
C ALA A 241 -11.73 -23.07 -13.40
N LEU A 242 -11.79 -22.33 -12.28
CA LEU A 242 -10.74 -21.39 -11.86
C LEU A 242 -9.43 -22.10 -11.53
N ASP A 243 -9.49 -23.24 -10.83
CA ASP A 243 -8.30 -24.02 -10.47
C ASP A 243 -7.53 -24.53 -11.72
N ARG A 244 -8.25 -24.83 -12.79
CA ARG A 244 -7.63 -25.18 -14.09
C ARG A 244 -7.07 -23.97 -14.83
N GLU A 245 -7.71 -22.78 -14.72
CA GLU A 245 -7.31 -21.57 -15.43
C GLU A 245 -6.12 -20.87 -14.77
N TYR A 246 -5.98 -20.99 -13.44
CA TYR A 246 -4.98 -20.29 -12.64
C TYR A 246 -4.00 -21.27 -11.94
N PRO A 247 -3.25 -22.09 -12.69
CA PRO A 247 -2.26 -22.98 -12.09
C PRO A 247 -1.11 -22.18 -11.47
N LEU A 248 -0.66 -22.61 -10.28
CA LEU A 248 0.44 -21.97 -9.52
C LEU A 248 1.71 -21.84 -10.36
N GLU A 249 2.03 -22.84 -11.19
CA GLU A 249 3.23 -22.85 -12.03
C GLU A 249 3.25 -21.72 -13.06
N ARG A 250 2.08 -21.25 -13.50
CA ARG A 250 1.96 -20.18 -14.50
C ARG A 250 1.99 -18.79 -13.87
N PHE A 251 1.31 -18.62 -12.75
CA PHE A 251 1.11 -17.30 -12.15
C PHE A 251 2.03 -17.03 -10.95
N GLY A 252 2.68 -18.06 -10.39
CA GLY A 252 3.49 -17.95 -9.17
C GLY A 252 2.69 -17.51 -7.95
N LYS A 253 1.36 -17.59 -8.05
CA LYS A 253 0.39 -17.17 -7.03
C LYS A 253 -0.71 -18.21 -6.94
N PHE A 254 -1.19 -18.44 -5.72
CA PHE A 254 -2.45 -19.13 -5.44
C PHE A 254 -3.42 -18.14 -4.81
N PHE A 255 -4.67 -18.52 -4.70
CA PHE A 255 -5.64 -17.72 -3.98
C PHE A 255 -6.70 -18.55 -3.29
N THR A 256 -7.27 -17.98 -2.27
CA THR A 256 -8.45 -18.51 -1.61
C THR A 256 -9.70 -17.87 -2.20
N MET A 257 -10.82 -18.57 -2.17
CA MET A 257 -12.08 -18.05 -2.67
C MET A 257 -13.27 -18.73 -2.00
N VAL A 258 -14.28 -17.94 -1.67
CA VAL A 258 -15.62 -18.45 -1.42
C VAL A 258 -16.55 -17.96 -2.53
N TYR A 259 -17.37 -18.86 -3.06
CA TYR A 259 -18.42 -18.51 -4.01
C TYR A 259 -19.77 -19.10 -3.56
N LEU A 260 -20.79 -18.25 -3.61
CA LEU A 260 -22.10 -18.54 -3.07
C LEU A 260 -23.18 -18.03 -4.05
N ILE A 261 -24.24 -18.82 -4.22
CA ILE A 261 -25.41 -18.46 -5.01
C ILE A 261 -26.63 -18.47 -4.09
N LEU A 262 -27.30 -17.33 -3.99
CA LEU A 262 -28.54 -17.16 -3.23
C LEU A 262 -29.73 -17.01 -4.17
N ASN A 263 -30.75 -17.82 -4.00
CA ASN A 263 -32.07 -17.56 -4.56
C ASN A 263 -32.85 -16.65 -3.61
N ILE A 264 -33.05 -15.39 -4.00
CA ILE A 264 -33.65 -14.35 -3.16
C ILE A 264 -35.15 -14.58 -2.87
N ARG A 265 -35.82 -15.42 -3.68
CA ARG A 265 -37.25 -15.74 -3.46
C ARG A 265 -37.46 -16.87 -2.47
N THR A 266 -36.55 -17.86 -2.46
CA THR A 266 -36.72 -19.06 -1.64
C THR A 266 -35.80 -19.10 -0.43
N GLY A 267 -34.81 -18.18 -0.33
CA GLY A 267 -33.75 -18.24 0.66
C GLY A 267 -32.76 -19.40 0.43
N LYS A 268 -32.92 -20.18 -0.67
CA LYS A 268 -32.03 -21.29 -0.96
C LYS A 268 -30.63 -20.77 -1.31
N LEU A 269 -29.65 -21.26 -0.59
CA LEU A 269 -28.25 -20.93 -0.68
C LEU A 269 -27.46 -22.15 -1.11
N ILE A 270 -26.57 -22.03 -2.09
CA ILE A 270 -25.59 -23.05 -2.49
C ILE A 270 -24.22 -22.40 -2.43
N TYR A 271 -23.25 -23.04 -1.81
CA TYR A 271 -21.90 -22.48 -1.65
C TYR A 271 -20.80 -23.52 -1.77
N SER A 272 -19.61 -23.05 -2.09
CA SER A 272 -18.36 -23.82 -2.04
C SER A 272 -17.20 -22.87 -1.70
N SER A 273 -16.24 -23.36 -0.93
CA SER A 273 -15.03 -22.62 -0.55
C SER A 273 -13.79 -23.29 -1.14
N ALA A 274 -12.81 -22.48 -1.52
CA ALA A 274 -11.48 -22.89 -1.96
C ALA A 274 -10.45 -22.38 -0.94
N GLY A 275 -10.32 -23.06 0.21
CA GLY A 275 -9.37 -22.71 1.26
C GLY A 275 -9.59 -21.33 1.91
N HIS A 276 -10.72 -20.68 1.64
CA HIS A 276 -11.06 -19.36 2.20
C HIS A 276 -11.61 -19.48 3.62
N PRO A 277 -11.42 -18.47 4.50
CA PRO A 277 -12.05 -18.46 5.82
C PRO A 277 -13.55 -18.73 5.73
N PRO A 278 -14.11 -19.53 6.67
CA PRO A 278 -15.51 -19.93 6.59
C PRO A 278 -16.44 -18.73 6.72
N THR A 279 -17.39 -18.59 5.79
CA THR A 279 -18.42 -17.56 5.91
C THR A 279 -19.25 -17.81 7.17
N VAL A 280 -19.41 -16.78 7.99
CA VAL A 280 -20.20 -16.86 9.23
C VAL A 280 -21.67 -16.62 8.91
N LEU A 281 -22.53 -17.57 9.28
CA LEU A 281 -23.98 -17.43 9.21
C LEU A 281 -24.51 -17.14 10.62
N LEU A 282 -24.91 -15.89 10.83
CA LEU A 282 -25.54 -15.44 12.06
C LEU A 282 -27.05 -15.65 11.96
N HIS A 283 -27.60 -16.25 13.00
CA HIS A 283 -29.05 -16.47 13.16
C HIS A 283 -29.58 -15.64 14.30
N PRO A 284 -30.72 -14.96 14.18
CA PRO A 284 -31.37 -14.35 15.32
C PRO A 284 -31.65 -15.38 16.42
N GLN A 285 -31.08 -15.17 17.61
CA GLN A 285 -31.32 -16.00 18.81
C GLN A 285 -30.98 -17.51 18.68
N ARG A 286 -30.09 -17.88 17.77
CA ARG A 286 -29.58 -19.24 17.61
C ARG A 286 -28.04 -19.23 17.50
N PRO A 287 -27.35 -20.34 17.79
CA PRO A 287 -25.91 -20.42 17.55
C PRO A 287 -25.58 -20.12 16.08
N LEU A 288 -24.46 -19.43 15.85
CA LEU A 288 -23.94 -19.21 14.49
C LEU A 288 -23.47 -20.53 13.86
N ASP A 289 -23.57 -20.59 12.55
CA ASP A 289 -22.99 -21.66 11.73
C ASP A 289 -21.76 -21.13 10.97
N LEU A 290 -20.79 -22.01 10.72
CA LEU A 290 -19.64 -21.74 9.85
C LEU A 290 -19.81 -22.50 8.54
N LEU A 291 -19.88 -21.78 7.43
CA LEU A 291 -20.03 -22.36 6.10
C LEU A 291 -18.64 -22.71 5.53
N SER A 292 -18.13 -23.90 5.86
CA SER A 292 -16.77 -24.35 5.56
C SER A 292 -16.67 -25.39 4.44
N GLN A 293 -17.80 -25.78 3.84
CA GLN A 293 -17.78 -26.83 2.82
C GLN A 293 -17.06 -26.36 1.54
N GLY A 294 -16.12 -27.15 1.05
CA GLY A 294 -15.35 -26.79 -0.13
C GLY A 294 -14.21 -27.75 -0.44
N GLY A 295 -13.08 -27.21 -0.86
CA GLY A 295 -11.85 -27.93 -1.20
C GLY A 295 -10.60 -27.14 -0.81
N THR A 296 -9.48 -27.38 -1.49
CA THR A 296 -8.22 -26.68 -1.27
C THR A 296 -8.20 -25.33 -1.98
N ILE A 297 -7.12 -24.56 -1.79
CA ILE A 297 -6.88 -23.29 -2.49
C ILE A 297 -6.84 -23.45 -4.01
N ILE A 298 -7.14 -22.39 -4.74
CA ILE A 298 -7.03 -22.34 -6.21
C ILE A 298 -5.57 -22.24 -6.62
N GLY A 299 -5.18 -23.07 -7.59
CA GLY A 299 -3.82 -23.12 -8.15
C GLY A 299 -3.11 -24.46 -7.94
N LEU A 300 -3.69 -25.38 -7.16
CA LEU A 300 -3.09 -26.70 -6.88
C LEU A 300 -3.54 -27.83 -7.85
N GLY A 301 -4.34 -27.50 -8.87
CA GLY A 301 -4.69 -28.46 -9.94
C GLY A 301 -5.55 -29.64 -9.50
N GLY A 302 -6.52 -29.43 -8.61
CA GLY A 302 -7.50 -30.46 -8.23
C GLY A 302 -7.00 -31.53 -7.26
N VAL A 303 -5.97 -31.22 -6.46
CA VAL A 303 -5.42 -32.15 -5.44
C VAL A 303 -6.51 -32.63 -4.48
N ILE A 304 -7.43 -31.74 -4.09
CA ILE A 304 -8.61 -32.08 -3.29
C ILE A 304 -9.85 -31.59 -4.06
N PRO A 305 -10.78 -32.47 -4.42
CA PRO A 305 -11.97 -32.08 -5.17
C PRO A 305 -12.84 -31.13 -4.36
N PHE A 306 -13.37 -30.09 -5.01
CA PHE A 306 -14.30 -29.16 -4.39
C PHE A 306 -15.64 -29.86 -4.11
N LYS A 307 -16.28 -29.49 -3.01
CA LYS A 307 -17.61 -29.89 -2.62
C LYS A 307 -18.48 -28.68 -2.43
N GLU A 308 -19.77 -28.81 -2.68
CA GLU A 308 -20.76 -27.78 -2.41
C GLU A 308 -21.80 -28.23 -1.41
N GLU A 309 -22.37 -27.32 -0.67
CA GLU A 309 -23.43 -27.57 0.30
C GLU A 309 -24.60 -26.61 0.05
N GLU A 310 -25.80 -27.07 0.37
CA GLU A 310 -27.04 -26.32 0.32
C GLU A 310 -27.53 -25.96 1.71
N LYS A 311 -27.99 -24.72 1.89
CA LYS A 311 -28.67 -24.22 3.08
C LYS A 311 -29.93 -23.47 2.65
N VAL A 312 -30.80 -23.20 3.61
CA VAL A 312 -31.94 -22.31 3.42
C VAL A 312 -31.91 -21.26 4.48
N LEU A 313 -31.85 -20.01 4.06
CA LEU A 313 -31.85 -18.85 4.95
C LEU A 313 -33.26 -18.56 5.41
N SER A 314 -33.36 -18.14 6.66
CA SER A 314 -34.56 -17.59 7.28
C SER A 314 -34.47 -16.06 7.35
N LYS A 315 -35.61 -15.38 7.52
CA LYS A 315 -35.67 -13.95 7.73
C LYS A 315 -34.79 -13.54 8.91
N GLY A 316 -33.95 -12.52 8.69
CA GLY A 316 -33.01 -11.96 9.66
C GLY A 316 -31.68 -12.72 9.75
N ASP A 317 -31.52 -13.81 8.99
CA ASP A 317 -30.22 -14.47 8.89
C ASP A 317 -29.21 -13.54 8.19
N LYS A 318 -27.98 -13.46 8.72
CA LYS A 318 -26.91 -12.66 8.17
C LYS A 318 -25.71 -13.50 7.78
N LEU A 319 -25.17 -13.27 6.60
CA LEU A 319 -23.91 -13.86 6.15
C LEU A 319 -22.79 -12.83 6.28
N ILE A 320 -21.69 -13.20 6.93
CA ILE A 320 -20.49 -12.36 7.04
C ILE A 320 -19.33 -13.11 6.38
N PHE A 321 -18.87 -12.57 5.27
CA PHE A 321 -17.65 -12.97 4.58
C PHE A 321 -16.49 -12.12 5.08
N TYR A 322 -15.33 -12.73 5.23
CA TYR A 322 -14.13 -12.01 5.69
C TYR A 322 -12.88 -12.66 5.12
N THR A 323 -11.81 -11.89 4.94
CA THR A 323 -10.48 -12.40 4.60
C THR A 323 -9.66 -12.65 5.87
N ASP A 324 -8.59 -13.42 5.74
CA ASP A 324 -7.74 -13.79 6.88
C ASP A 324 -7.08 -12.57 7.55
N GLY A 325 -6.92 -11.44 6.82
CA GLY A 325 -6.47 -10.18 7.40
C GLY A 325 -7.29 -9.68 8.59
N VAL A 326 -8.54 -10.16 8.78
CA VAL A 326 -9.35 -9.88 9.98
C VAL A 326 -8.82 -10.65 11.19
N VAL A 327 -8.61 -11.96 11.05
CA VAL A 327 -8.22 -12.86 12.15
C VAL A 327 -6.71 -12.85 12.39
N ASP A 328 -5.93 -12.64 11.36
CA ASP A 328 -4.46 -12.56 11.42
C ASP A 328 -3.95 -11.15 11.73
N PHE A 329 -4.87 -10.17 11.89
CA PHE A 329 -4.53 -8.82 12.30
C PHE A 329 -3.73 -8.81 13.60
N GLN A 330 -2.51 -8.23 13.58
CA GLN A 330 -1.60 -8.27 14.73
C GLN A 330 -1.57 -6.94 15.49
N ASN A 331 -1.43 -7.05 16.80
CA ASN A 331 -1.16 -5.89 17.66
C ASN A 331 0.34 -5.57 17.71
N GLN A 332 0.72 -4.54 18.47
CA GLN A 332 2.12 -4.10 18.65
C GLN A 332 3.04 -5.17 19.26
N HIS A 333 2.47 -6.20 19.88
CA HIS A 333 3.21 -7.31 20.50
C HIS A 333 3.31 -8.54 19.59
N GLY A 334 2.77 -8.47 18.36
CA GLY A 334 2.75 -9.59 17.42
C GLY A 334 1.70 -10.65 17.73
N GLU A 335 0.71 -10.35 18.59
CA GLU A 335 -0.41 -11.24 18.86
C GLU A 335 -1.47 -11.05 17.78
N SER A 336 -1.99 -12.15 17.20
CA SER A 336 -3.10 -12.11 16.26
C SER A 336 -4.43 -11.86 16.96
N TYR A 337 -5.36 -11.18 16.28
CA TYR A 337 -6.71 -10.92 16.76
C TYR A 337 -7.45 -12.23 17.08
N GLY A 338 -7.39 -13.17 16.14
CA GLY A 338 -7.86 -14.55 16.30
C GLY A 338 -9.34 -14.73 16.03
N GLU A 339 -9.68 -15.93 15.56
CA GLU A 339 -11.04 -16.31 15.20
C GLU A 339 -12.00 -16.28 16.40
N GLU A 340 -11.53 -16.68 17.59
CA GLU A 340 -12.38 -16.72 18.80
C GLU A 340 -12.90 -15.31 19.18
N ARG A 341 -12.03 -14.28 19.13
CA ARG A 341 -12.44 -12.90 19.41
C ARG A 341 -13.40 -12.38 18.35
N PHE A 342 -13.11 -12.68 17.09
CA PHE A 342 -13.97 -12.29 15.97
C PHE A 342 -15.37 -12.88 16.10
N LEU A 343 -15.49 -14.20 16.30
CA LEU A 343 -16.78 -14.86 16.44
C LEU A 343 -17.53 -14.43 17.71
N ALA A 344 -16.82 -14.20 18.82
CA ALA A 344 -17.43 -13.66 20.05
C ALA A 344 -17.99 -12.26 19.84
N LEU A 345 -17.27 -11.39 19.11
CA LEU A 345 -17.75 -10.07 18.76
C LEU A 345 -18.99 -10.13 17.87
N LEU A 346 -18.97 -10.93 16.80
CA LEU A 346 -20.13 -11.09 15.92
C LEU A 346 -21.38 -11.54 16.66
N ARG A 347 -21.24 -12.48 17.61
CA ARG A 347 -22.36 -12.91 18.49
C ARG A 347 -22.90 -11.78 19.34
N SER A 348 -22.03 -10.92 19.88
CA SER A 348 -22.44 -9.80 20.71
C SER A 348 -23.19 -8.71 19.92
N LEU A 349 -23.03 -8.69 18.60
CA LEU A 349 -23.60 -7.71 17.67
C LEU A 349 -24.70 -8.29 16.78
N GLU A 350 -25.10 -9.56 16.96
CA GLU A 350 -25.99 -10.27 16.02
C GLU A 350 -27.33 -9.59 15.77
N ASP A 351 -27.87 -8.88 16.77
CA ASP A 351 -29.14 -8.14 16.71
C ASP A 351 -29.00 -6.72 16.10
N GLN A 352 -27.76 -6.27 15.86
CA GLN A 352 -27.50 -4.94 15.28
C GLN A 352 -27.74 -4.92 13.77
N PRO A 353 -28.05 -3.75 13.19
CA PRO A 353 -28.02 -3.55 11.74
C PRO A 353 -26.65 -3.97 11.14
N LEU A 354 -26.70 -4.49 9.92
CA LEU A 354 -25.53 -5.05 9.24
C LEU A 354 -24.32 -4.10 9.19
N GLU A 355 -24.55 -2.81 8.88
CA GLU A 355 -23.48 -1.79 8.86
C GLU A 355 -22.82 -1.65 10.23
N LEU A 356 -23.59 -1.64 11.32
CA LEU A 356 -23.06 -1.51 12.69
C LEU A 356 -22.26 -2.75 13.11
N ILE A 357 -22.60 -3.94 12.61
CA ILE A 357 -21.81 -5.15 12.83
C ILE A 357 -20.43 -4.97 12.19
N LEU A 358 -20.38 -4.56 10.92
CA LEU A 358 -19.11 -4.38 10.20
C LEU A 358 -18.27 -3.23 10.78
N ASP A 359 -18.91 -2.12 11.18
CA ASP A 359 -18.24 -1.00 11.86
C ASP A 359 -17.64 -1.47 13.20
N GLY A 360 -18.41 -2.23 13.99
CA GLY A 360 -17.95 -2.78 15.27
C GLY A 360 -16.73 -3.70 15.12
N VAL A 361 -16.65 -4.48 14.02
CA VAL A 361 -15.46 -5.28 13.72
C VAL A 361 -14.26 -4.36 13.45
N CYS A 362 -14.41 -3.35 12.59
CA CYS A 362 -13.33 -2.41 12.27
C CYS A 362 -12.85 -1.62 13.50
N GLU A 363 -13.77 -1.18 14.36
CA GLU A 363 -13.47 -0.50 15.63
C GLU A 363 -12.70 -1.43 16.58
N SER A 364 -13.12 -2.70 16.69
CA SER A 364 -12.48 -3.69 17.54
C SER A 364 -11.04 -4.00 17.07
N LEU A 365 -10.83 -4.14 15.75
CA LEU A 365 -9.49 -4.32 15.17
C LEU A 365 -8.61 -3.10 15.45
N THR A 366 -9.14 -1.89 15.27
CA THR A 366 -8.42 -0.64 15.54
C THR A 366 -8.03 -0.53 17.02
N ALA A 367 -8.95 -0.86 17.93
CA ALA A 367 -8.69 -0.86 19.36
C ALA A 367 -7.65 -1.90 19.77
N PHE A 368 -7.68 -3.10 19.16
CA PHE A 368 -6.73 -4.16 19.42
C PHE A 368 -5.33 -3.82 18.89
N GLY A 369 -5.23 -3.25 17.68
CA GLY A 369 -3.98 -2.90 17.03
C GLY A 369 -3.30 -1.67 17.64
N HIS A 370 -4.04 -0.77 18.29
CA HIS A 370 -3.59 0.54 18.76
C HIS A 370 -2.95 1.40 17.67
N GLN A 371 -1.81 1.28 17.22
CA GLN A 371 -1.14 1.97 16.12
C GLN A 371 -0.39 1.00 15.20
N ALA A 372 -0.67 -0.30 15.31
CA ALA A 372 -0.08 -1.29 14.44
C ALA A 372 -0.48 -1.03 12.98
N ARG A 373 0.46 -1.26 12.06
CA ARG A 373 0.12 -1.23 10.63
C ARG A 373 -0.70 -2.45 10.28
N VAL A 374 -1.68 -2.28 9.42
CA VAL A 374 -2.40 -3.37 8.76
C VAL A 374 -1.38 -4.18 7.96
N GLN A 375 -1.28 -5.48 8.20
CA GLN A 375 -0.26 -6.35 7.59
C GLN A 375 -0.77 -7.07 6.37
N ASP A 376 -2.08 -7.29 6.28
CA ASP A 376 -2.78 -7.84 5.13
C ASP A 376 -4.09 -7.10 4.92
N ASP A 377 -4.69 -7.23 3.73
CA ASP A 377 -5.95 -6.58 3.41
C ASP A 377 -7.07 -7.08 4.34
N VAL A 378 -7.85 -6.15 4.89
CA VAL A 378 -9.00 -6.47 5.73
C VAL A 378 -10.26 -6.22 4.92
N THR A 379 -10.91 -7.30 4.50
CA THR A 379 -12.14 -7.26 3.72
C THR A 379 -13.29 -7.90 4.48
N LEU A 380 -14.40 -7.19 4.57
CA LEU A 380 -15.65 -7.66 5.15
C LEU A 380 -16.78 -7.40 4.15
N LEU A 381 -17.59 -8.43 3.89
CA LEU A 381 -18.83 -8.32 3.13
C LEU A 381 -19.95 -8.95 3.95
N GLY A 382 -20.98 -8.19 4.21
CA GLY A 382 -22.15 -8.65 4.93
C GLY A 382 -23.38 -8.66 4.03
N MET A 383 -24.29 -9.64 4.27
CA MET A 383 -25.60 -9.69 3.68
C MET A 383 -26.63 -10.11 4.73
N GLU A 384 -27.75 -9.41 4.81
CA GLU A 384 -28.90 -9.77 5.63
C GLU A 384 -30.08 -10.17 4.75
N PHE A 385 -30.68 -11.34 5.04
CA PHE A 385 -31.83 -11.83 4.32
C PHE A 385 -33.11 -11.31 4.98
N LYS A 386 -33.88 -10.51 4.23
CA LYS A 386 -35.14 -9.93 4.68
C LYS A 386 -36.33 -10.81 4.25
N ASP A 387 -37.51 -10.41 4.62
CA ASP A 387 -38.75 -11.15 4.31
C ASP A 387 -39.06 -11.17 2.81
N ILE A 388 -39.57 -12.32 2.40
CA ILE A 388 -40.23 -12.49 1.10
C ILE A 388 -41.69 -12.11 1.33
N SER A 389 -42.05 -10.86 1.05
CA SER A 389 -43.44 -10.41 1.07
C SER A 389 -44.16 -10.72 -0.23
#